data_5790d6cedf78b0ef7313eecb1096bd7e
#
_entry.id   5790d6cedf78b0ef7313eecb1096bd7e
#
_cell.length_a   1.000
_cell.length_b   1.000
_cell.length_c   1.000
_cell.angle_alpha   90.00
_cell.angle_beta   90.00
_cell.angle_gamma   90.00
#
_symmetry.space_group_name_H-M   'P 1'
#
loop_
_entity.id
_entity.type
_entity.pdbx_description
1 polymer ?
#
loop_
_entity_poly.entity_id
_entity_poly.type
_entity_poly.pdbx_seq_one_letter_code
_entity_poly.pdbx_strand_id
1 'polypeptide(L)'
;MNYKILLISLFFFISCAPIDKFNSTDQLFSSKGFLYIYNDDDYDNKIVSKKFLNEEEQISHTYLKIGTNIKITNPKNNKSIILKVNKRSTYPEFYKLLITQRVAKKIELSNKVPFAEIIQIKKNKIFVAKKAKTFKEETKIHSKAPVTGVKIDNISKNKKTKKTPKINKFSILIAEFYSKDSAGLLK
;
A
#
# COMPACT_ATOMS: atom_id res chain seq x y z
N MET A 1 -7.71 -62.89 5.76
CA MET A 1 -7.04 -61.63 6.12
C MET A 1 -8.04 -60.50 5.91
N ASN A 2 -8.41 -59.76 6.98
CA ASN A 2 -9.61 -58.91 6.96
C ASN A 2 -9.37 -57.59 6.25
N TYR A 3 -9.60 -57.51 4.94
CA TYR A 3 -9.50 -56.31 4.11
C TYR A 3 -10.30 -55.10 4.68
N LYS A 4 -11.34 -55.37 5.50
CA LYS A 4 -12.13 -54.35 6.19
C LYS A 4 -11.28 -53.51 7.18
N ILE A 5 -10.31 -54.13 7.83
CA ILE A 5 -9.40 -53.41 8.76
C ILE A 5 -8.43 -52.54 7.99
N LEU A 6 -7.97 -52.96 6.82
CA LEU A 6 -7.07 -52.25 5.94
C LEU A 6 -7.77 -50.99 5.35
N LEU A 7 -9.08 -51.11 5.02
CA LEU A 7 -9.89 -49.98 4.53
C LEU A 7 -10.14 -48.92 5.61
N ILE A 8 -10.32 -49.35 6.87
CA ILE A 8 -10.49 -48.41 8.00
C ILE A 8 -9.19 -47.67 8.29
N SER A 9 -8.03 -48.35 8.18
CA SER A 9 -6.71 -47.73 8.36
C SER A 9 -6.43 -46.62 7.32
N LEU A 10 -6.95 -46.71 6.11
CA LEU A 10 -6.75 -45.74 5.05
C LEU A 10 -7.43 -44.40 5.33
N PHE A 11 -8.53 -44.41 6.10
CA PHE A 11 -9.24 -43.19 6.47
C PHE A 11 -8.51 -42.31 7.53
N PHE A 12 -7.58 -42.86 8.28
CA PHE A 12 -6.81 -42.11 9.29
C PHE A 12 -5.67 -41.26 8.71
N PHE A 13 -5.32 -41.43 7.44
CA PHE A 13 -4.27 -40.63 6.80
C PHE A 13 -4.80 -39.39 6.08
N ILE A 14 -6.09 -39.05 6.22
CA ILE A 14 -6.59 -37.71 5.84
C ILE A 14 -6.17 -36.76 6.96
N SER A 15 -4.87 -36.59 7.07
CA SER A 15 -4.25 -35.55 7.90
C SER A 15 -4.77 -34.21 7.42
N CYS A 16 -5.43 -33.47 8.28
CA CYS A 16 -5.68 -32.06 8.09
C CYS A 16 -4.39 -31.39 7.69
N ALA A 17 -4.23 -31.05 6.42
CA ALA A 17 -3.22 -30.10 6.01
C ALA A 17 -3.47 -28.83 6.86
N PRO A 18 -2.45 -28.28 7.56
CA PRO A 18 -2.62 -27.03 8.25
C PRO A 18 -3.10 -26.05 7.19
N ILE A 19 -4.29 -25.48 7.39
CA ILE A 19 -4.69 -24.30 6.66
C ILE A 19 -3.68 -23.26 7.10
N ASP A 20 -2.68 -23.03 6.26
CA ASP A 20 -1.80 -21.89 6.42
C ASP A 20 -2.74 -20.72 6.59
N LYS A 21 -2.82 -20.20 7.83
CA LYS A 21 -3.42 -18.90 8.09
C LYS A 21 -2.68 -18.00 7.14
N PHE A 22 -3.30 -17.72 6.01
CA PHE A 22 -2.84 -16.75 5.05
C PHE A 22 -2.64 -15.47 5.87
N ASN A 23 -1.42 -15.32 6.37
CA ASN A 23 -1.00 -14.07 6.96
C ASN A 23 -1.23 -13.09 5.83
N SER A 24 -2.32 -12.35 5.92
CA SER A 24 -2.60 -11.22 5.09
C SER A 24 -1.54 -10.17 5.43
N THR A 25 -0.29 -10.49 5.10
CA THR A 25 0.67 -9.45 4.84
C THR A 25 -0.06 -8.59 3.85
N ASP A 26 -0.32 -7.37 4.22
CA ASP A 26 -1.00 -6.31 3.49
C ASP A 26 -0.41 -6.15 2.07
N GLN A 27 -0.46 -7.21 1.28
CA GLN A 27 -0.01 -7.17 -0.10
C GLN A 27 -0.93 -6.21 -0.84
N LEU A 28 -0.34 -5.12 -1.26
CA LEU A 28 -1.03 -4.15 -2.09
C LEU A 28 -1.39 -4.81 -3.41
N PHE A 29 -2.63 -4.61 -3.85
CA PHE A 29 -3.05 -5.07 -5.16
C PHE A 29 -2.16 -4.43 -6.23
N SER A 30 -1.52 -5.26 -7.03
CA SER A 30 -0.73 -4.87 -8.20
C SER A 30 -1.07 -5.81 -9.34
N SER A 31 -1.41 -5.26 -10.50
CA SER A 31 -1.76 -6.04 -11.68
C SER A 31 -1.41 -5.27 -12.94
N LYS A 32 -1.13 -6.00 -14.02
CA LYS A 32 -0.98 -5.48 -15.37
C LYS A 32 -1.98 -6.19 -16.26
N GLY A 33 -2.66 -5.46 -17.12
CA GLY A 33 -3.62 -6.06 -18.02
C GLY A 33 -4.53 -5.07 -18.71
N PHE A 34 -5.54 -5.61 -19.40
CA PHE A 34 -6.48 -4.79 -20.13
C PHE A 34 -7.51 -4.16 -19.21
N LEU A 35 -7.89 -2.93 -19.52
CA LEU A 35 -8.95 -2.19 -18.85
C LEU A 35 -10.22 -2.24 -19.67
N TYR A 36 -11.35 -2.29 -19.01
CA TYR A 36 -12.66 -2.13 -19.65
C TYR A 36 -13.02 -0.66 -19.69
N ILE A 37 -13.17 -0.10 -20.89
CA ILE A 37 -13.61 1.28 -21.09
C ILE A 37 -15.13 1.25 -21.21
N TYR A 38 -15.83 1.88 -20.26
CA TYR A 38 -17.27 1.89 -20.17
C TYR A 38 -17.91 2.65 -21.34
N ASN A 39 -18.92 2.05 -21.94
CA ASN A 39 -19.83 2.69 -22.87
C ASN A 39 -21.22 2.81 -22.25
N ASP A 40 -22.00 3.78 -22.67
CA ASP A 40 -23.33 4.04 -22.08
C ASP A 40 -24.29 2.88 -22.30
N ASP A 41 -24.17 2.17 -23.43
CA ASP A 41 -24.99 1.00 -23.77
C ASP A 41 -24.67 -0.25 -22.93
N ASP A 42 -23.49 -0.29 -22.27
CA ASP A 42 -23.03 -1.48 -21.54
C ASP A 42 -23.93 -1.84 -20.35
N TYR A 43 -24.52 -0.85 -19.74
CA TYR A 43 -25.46 -1.06 -18.64
C TYR A 43 -26.80 -1.63 -19.15
N ASP A 44 -27.34 -1.09 -20.23
CA ASP A 44 -28.61 -1.52 -20.82
C ASP A 44 -28.48 -2.94 -21.40
N ASN A 45 -27.33 -3.25 -21.96
CA ASN A 45 -26.95 -4.59 -22.45
C ASN A 45 -26.58 -5.58 -21.35
N LYS A 46 -26.62 -5.18 -20.05
CA LYS A 46 -26.26 -6.00 -18.87
C LYS A 46 -24.81 -6.54 -18.90
N ILE A 47 -23.92 -5.93 -19.66
CA ILE A 47 -22.49 -6.25 -19.68
C ILE A 47 -21.84 -5.77 -18.37
N VAL A 48 -22.32 -4.62 -17.89
CA VAL A 48 -21.87 -4.00 -16.65
C VAL A 48 -23.06 -3.85 -15.69
N SER A 49 -22.87 -4.25 -14.43
CA SER A 49 -23.97 -4.26 -13.45
C SER A 49 -24.38 -2.89 -12.91
N LYS A 50 -23.60 -1.85 -13.14
CA LYS A 50 -23.87 -0.50 -12.63
C LYS A 50 -23.59 0.57 -13.68
N LYS A 51 -24.44 1.59 -13.72
CA LYS A 51 -24.29 2.73 -14.61
C LYS A 51 -23.17 3.66 -14.13
N PHE A 52 -22.35 4.12 -15.07
CA PHE A 52 -21.28 5.10 -14.87
C PHE A 52 -21.55 6.36 -15.69
N LEU A 53 -20.89 7.44 -15.34
CA LEU A 53 -20.95 8.71 -16.06
C LEU A 53 -19.63 8.91 -16.81
N ASN A 54 -19.66 8.82 -18.13
CA ASN A 54 -18.47 8.96 -18.96
C ASN A 54 -17.80 10.34 -18.88
N GLU A 55 -18.55 11.34 -18.44
CA GLU A 55 -18.06 12.70 -18.17
C GLU A 55 -17.25 12.82 -16.87
N GLU A 56 -17.34 11.82 -15.99
CA GLU A 56 -16.67 11.83 -14.71
C GLU A 56 -15.49 10.85 -14.67
N GLU A 57 -14.54 11.12 -13.77
CA GLU A 57 -13.40 10.23 -13.51
C GLU A 57 -13.82 9.12 -12.54
N GLN A 58 -14.46 8.10 -13.06
CA GLN A 58 -14.94 6.96 -12.28
C GLN A 58 -14.20 5.69 -12.64
N ILE A 59 -13.92 4.87 -11.61
CA ILE A 59 -13.34 3.54 -11.77
C ILE A 59 -14.09 2.53 -10.93
N SER A 60 -14.10 1.29 -11.39
CA SER A 60 -14.70 0.17 -10.67
C SER A 60 -13.79 -1.05 -10.68
N HIS A 61 -13.79 -1.75 -9.55
CA HIS A 61 -13.10 -3.03 -9.42
C HIS A 61 -14.01 -4.03 -8.72
N THR A 62 -13.98 -5.30 -9.16
CA THR A 62 -14.88 -6.33 -8.65
C THR A 62 -14.64 -6.66 -7.17
N TYR A 63 -13.37 -6.73 -6.74
CA TYR A 63 -13.01 -7.20 -5.39
C TYR A 63 -12.52 -6.09 -4.46
N LEU A 64 -11.91 -5.02 -4.97
CA LEU A 64 -11.36 -3.97 -4.12
C LEU A 64 -12.47 -3.20 -3.40
N LYS A 65 -12.16 -2.74 -2.18
CA LYS A 65 -13.09 -1.93 -1.39
C LYS A 65 -13.31 -0.57 -2.03
N ILE A 66 -14.55 -0.07 -1.98
CA ILE A 66 -14.86 1.31 -2.36
C ILE A 66 -14.01 2.28 -1.54
N GLY A 67 -13.48 3.33 -2.19
CA GLY A 67 -12.57 4.28 -1.57
C GLY A 67 -11.09 3.85 -1.55
N THR A 68 -10.75 2.68 -2.09
CA THR A 68 -9.36 2.28 -2.29
C THR A 68 -8.71 3.16 -3.34
N ASN A 69 -7.52 3.71 -3.04
CA ASN A 69 -6.76 4.48 -4.02
C ASN A 69 -6.01 3.55 -4.97
N ILE A 70 -6.16 3.81 -6.26
CA ILE A 70 -5.50 3.05 -7.32
C ILE A 70 -4.74 4.04 -8.21
N LYS A 71 -3.48 3.74 -8.48
CA LYS A 71 -2.69 4.37 -9.53
C LYS A 71 -2.82 3.53 -10.80
N ILE A 72 -3.23 4.15 -11.89
CA ILE A 72 -3.33 3.56 -13.22
C ILE A 72 -2.25 4.22 -14.06
N THR A 73 -1.38 3.45 -14.68
CA THR A 73 -0.28 3.94 -15.53
C THR A 73 -0.39 3.33 -16.92
N ASN A 74 -0.37 4.18 -17.93
CA ASN A 74 -0.25 3.74 -19.32
C ASN A 74 1.24 3.49 -19.63
N PRO A 75 1.67 2.25 -19.89
CA PRO A 75 3.07 1.93 -20.09
C PRO A 75 3.66 2.48 -21.39
N LYS A 76 2.82 2.91 -22.35
CA LYS A 76 3.29 3.46 -23.63
C LYS A 76 3.84 4.88 -23.50
N ASN A 77 3.23 5.69 -22.64
CA ASN A 77 3.58 7.11 -22.48
C ASN A 77 3.93 7.49 -21.04
N ASN A 78 3.90 6.54 -20.10
CA ASN A 78 4.13 6.72 -18.68
C ASN A 78 3.17 7.69 -17.98
N LYS A 79 2.08 8.11 -18.65
CA LYS A 79 1.04 8.93 -18.01
C LYS A 79 0.31 8.10 -16.97
N SER A 80 0.10 8.69 -15.81
CA SER A 80 -0.58 8.02 -14.72
C SER A 80 -1.62 8.92 -14.05
N ILE A 81 -2.65 8.29 -13.49
CA ILE A 81 -3.69 8.94 -12.70
C ILE A 81 -3.93 8.15 -11.42
N ILE A 82 -4.25 8.86 -10.34
CA ILE A 82 -4.61 8.24 -9.07
C ILE A 82 -6.08 8.55 -8.80
N LEU A 83 -6.87 7.50 -8.72
CA LEU A 83 -8.32 7.59 -8.48
C LEU A 83 -8.74 6.66 -7.36
N LYS A 84 -9.90 6.93 -6.78
CA LYS A 84 -10.54 6.04 -5.80
C LYS A 84 -11.53 5.14 -6.50
N VAL A 85 -11.62 3.89 -6.06
CA VAL A 85 -12.71 3.00 -6.50
C VAL A 85 -14.03 3.62 -6.07
N ASN A 86 -14.86 4.01 -7.03
CA ASN A 86 -16.15 4.69 -6.79
C ASN A 86 -17.25 3.67 -6.50
N LYS A 87 -17.30 2.61 -7.30
CA LYS A 87 -18.35 1.60 -7.25
C LYS A 87 -17.74 0.20 -7.38
N ARG A 88 -18.45 -0.80 -6.89
CA ARG A 88 -18.23 -2.19 -7.28
C ARG A 88 -19.23 -2.52 -8.38
N SER A 89 -18.73 -3.01 -9.49
CA SER A 89 -19.54 -3.47 -10.62
C SER A 89 -18.93 -4.76 -11.18
N THR A 90 -19.78 -5.62 -11.69
CA THR A 90 -19.33 -6.76 -12.49
C THR A 90 -19.13 -6.27 -13.93
N TYR A 91 -18.12 -6.80 -14.57
CA TYR A 91 -17.74 -6.60 -15.96
C TYR A 91 -16.99 -7.86 -16.43
N PRO A 92 -16.71 -8.07 -17.72
CA PRO A 92 -16.07 -9.29 -18.19
C PRO A 92 -14.74 -9.57 -17.50
N GLU A 93 -14.53 -10.78 -16.99
CA GLU A 93 -13.41 -11.19 -16.11
C GLU A 93 -12.02 -11.02 -16.73
N PHE A 94 -11.95 -10.99 -18.05
CA PHE A 94 -10.72 -10.74 -18.77
C PHE A 94 -10.08 -9.40 -18.38
N TYR A 95 -10.89 -8.38 -18.11
CA TYR A 95 -10.43 -7.05 -17.77
C TYR A 95 -10.10 -6.92 -16.28
N LYS A 96 -9.05 -6.19 -15.98
CA LYS A 96 -8.55 -6.01 -14.59
C LYS A 96 -9.22 -4.87 -13.86
N LEU A 97 -9.73 -3.89 -14.57
CA LEU A 97 -10.38 -2.70 -14.01
C LEU A 97 -11.34 -2.13 -15.04
N LEU A 98 -12.46 -1.57 -14.58
CA LEU A 98 -13.37 -0.77 -15.40
C LEU A 98 -13.06 0.71 -15.16
N ILE A 99 -12.98 1.46 -16.25
CA ILE A 99 -12.72 2.90 -16.25
C ILE A 99 -13.72 3.61 -17.17
N THR A 100 -14.00 4.88 -16.89
CA THR A 100 -14.78 5.73 -17.79
C THR A 100 -13.95 6.29 -18.94
N GLN A 101 -14.59 6.74 -20.00
CA GLN A 101 -13.92 7.31 -21.17
C GLN A 101 -13.05 8.53 -20.80
N ARG A 102 -13.49 9.35 -19.83
CA ARG A 102 -12.71 10.49 -19.35
C ARG A 102 -11.37 10.06 -18.76
N VAL A 103 -11.34 8.97 -17.99
CA VAL A 103 -10.10 8.42 -17.44
C VAL A 103 -9.17 7.93 -18.55
N ALA A 104 -9.72 7.20 -19.53
CA ALA A 104 -8.95 6.70 -20.67
C ALA A 104 -8.31 7.85 -21.46
N LYS A 105 -9.08 8.92 -21.76
CA LYS A 105 -8.58 10.11 -22.45
C LYS A 105 -7.45 10.80 -21.66
N LYS A 106 -7.57 10.90 -20.33
CA LYS A 106 -6.62 11.60 -19.47
C LYS A 106 -5.24 10.95 -19.44
N ILE A 107 -5.18 9.63 -19.53
CA ILE A 107 -3.91 8.88 -19.61
C ILE A 107 -3.54 8.50 -21.05
N GLU A 108 -4.30 9.03 -22.04
CA GLU A 108 -4.13 8.74 -23.48
C GLU A 108 -4.07 7.22 -23.75
N LEU A 109 -4.99 6.49 -23.15
CA LEU A 109 -5.10 5.07 -23.35
C LEU A 109 -5.81 4.76 -24.67
N SER A 110 -5.25 3.88 -25.46
CA SER A 110 -5.85 3.48 -26.74
C SER A 110 -7.10 2.63 -26.52
N ASN A 111 -8.20 2.99 -27.17
CA ASN A 111 -9.43 2.18 -27.11
C ASN A 111 -9.28 0.80 -27.78
N LYS A 112 -8.37 0.66 -28.74
CA LYS A 112 -8.14 -0.62 -29.43
C LYS A 112 -7.39 -1.62 -28.55
N VAL A 113 -6.43 -1.13 -27.74
CA VAL A 113 -5.60 -1.95 -26.87
C VAL A 113 -5.44 -1.20 -25.54
N PRO A 114 -6.46 -1.24 -24.68
CA PRO A 114 -6.49 -0.49 -23.42
C PRO A 114 -5.69 -1.23 -22.32
N PHE A 115 -4.38 -1.35 -22.51
CA PHE A 115 -3.48 -2.03 -21.58
C PHE A 115 -2.84 -1.03 -20.60
N ALA A 116 -2.88 -1.34 -19.30
CA ALA A 116 -2.31 -0.49 -18.26
C ALA A 116 -1.76 -1.28 -17.07
N GLU A 117 -0.95 -0.62 -16.28
CA GLU A 117 -0.48 -1.08 -14.98
C GLU A 117 -1.37 -0.48 -13.88
N ILE A 118 -1.76 -1.30 -12.93
CA ILE A 118 -2.69 -0.96 -11.86
C ILE A 118 -2.00 -1.26 -10.54
N ILE A 119 -1.85 -0.26 -9.68
CA ILE A 119 -1.21 -0.41 -8.37
C ILE A 119 -2.09 0.24 -7.31
N GLN A 120 -2.43 -0.51 -6.28
CA GLN A 120 -3.09 0.02 -5.10
C GLN A 120 -2.11 0.86 -4.28
N ILE A 121 -2.56 2.03 -3.84
CA ILE A 121 -1.78 2.91 -2.97
C ILE A 121 -2.37 2.84 -1.55
N LYS A 122 -1.53 2.53 -0.56
CA LYS A 122 -1.92 2.69 0.85
C LYS A 122 -2.16 4.16 1.15
N LYS A 123 -3.26 4.44 1.85
CA LYS A 123 -3.38 5.73 2.53
C LYS A 123 -2.35 5.73 3.66
N ASN A 124 -1.35 6.59 3.59
CA ASN A 124 -0.54 6.89 4.75
C ASN A 124 -1.48 7.45 5.83
N LYS A 125 -1.77 6.65 6.83
CA LYS A 125 -2.35 7.14 8.07
C LYS A 125 -1.21 7.78 8.86
N ILE A 126 -0.70 8.90 8.39
CA ILE A 126 0.14 9.75 9.24
C ILE A 126 -0.78 10.16 10.36
N PHE A 127 -0.52 9.63 11.54
CA PHE A 127 -1.14 10.09 12.77
C PHE A 127 -0.60 11.51 13.01
N VAL A 128 -1.30 12.50 12.50
CA VAL A 128 -1.09 13.87 12.92
C VAL A 128 -1.72 13.94 14.31
N ALA A 129 -0.89 13.88 15.33
CA ALA A 129 -1.31 14.14 16.70
C ALA A 129 -1.98 15.52 16.70
N LYS A 130 -3.30 15.55 16.82
CA LYS A 130 -4.01 16.81 17.02
C LYS A 130 -3.48 17.38 18.34
N LYS A 131 -3.09 18.66 18.34
CA LYS A 131 -2.75 19.37 19.58
C LYS A 131 -3.81 19.05 20.62
N ALA A 132 -3.39 18.50 21.75
CA ALA A 132 -4.28 18.26 22.86
C ALA A 132 -4.99 19.57 23.19
N LYS A 133 -6.31 19.54 23.32
CA LYS A 133 -7.05 20.70 23.83
C LYS A 133 -6.71 20.79 25.32
N THR A 134 -5.86 21.72 25.69
CA THR A 134 -5.61 22.05 27.08
C THR A 134 -6.87 22.68 27.65
N PHE A 135 -7.40 22.10 28.73
CA PHE A 135 -8.54 22.66 29.43
C PHE A 135 -8.09 23.89 30.24
N LYS A 136 -9.01 24.82 30.47
CA LYS A 136 -8.70 26.08 31.20
C LYS A 136 -8.13 25.83 32.62
N GLU A 137 -8.37 24.68 33.19
CA GLU A 137 -7.82 24.25 34.47
C GLU A 137 -6.33 23.91 34.38
N GLU A 138 -5.91 23.24 33.30
CA GLU A 138 -4.51 22.90 33.06
C GLU A 138 -3.65 24.16 32.78
N THR A 139 -4.20 25.15 32.09
CA THR A 139 -3.50 26.42 31.87
C THR A 139 -3.31 27.21 33.18
N LYS A 140 -4.24 27.10 34.13
CA LYS A 140 -4.09 27.73 35.46
C LYS A 140 -3.01 27.05 36.32
N ILE A 141 -2.82 25.75 36.18
CA ILE A 141 -1.79 24.99 36.90
C ILE A 141 -0.42 25.32 36.32
N HIS A 142 -0.32 25.41 34.99
CA HIS A 142 0.93 25.76 34.32
C HIS A 142 1.44 27.17 34.71
N SER A 143 0.56 28.11 34.96
CA SER A 143 0.94 29.49 35.40
C SER A 143 1.33 29.58 36.87
N LYS A 144 1.00 28.56 37.69
CA LYS A 144 1.31 28.52 39.13
C LYS A 144 2.46 27.59 39.48
N ALA A 145 2.96 26.79 38.55
CA ALA A 145 4.13 25.95 38.78
C ALA A 145 5.36 26.89 38.92
N PRO A 146 6.08 26.85 40.04
CA PRO A 146 7.29 27.65 40.18
C PRO A 146 8.37 27.14 39.23
N VAL A 147 8.45 27.74 38.06
CA VAL A 147 9.54 27.51 37.11
C VAL A 147 10.77 28.27 37.61
N THR A 148 11.23 27.97 38.82
CA THR A 148 12.51 28.46 39.31
C THR A 148 13.59 27.71 38.54
N GLY A 149 14.01 28.34 37.44
CA GLY A 149 15.40 28.28 37.01
C GLY A 149 15.97 26.93 36.60
N VAL A 150 15.24 26.11 35.83
CA VAL A 150 15.97 25.13 35.00
C VAL A 150 16.53 25.90 33.80
N LYS A 151 17.75 26.38 33.91
CA LYS A 151 18.52 26.82 32.74
C LYS A 151 18.72 25.58 31.85
N ILE A 152 17.86 25.43 30.84
CA ILE A 152 18.10 24.49 29.76
C ILE A 152 19.22 25.07 28.94
N ASP A 153 20.45 24.75 29.29
CA ASP A 153 21.60 25.04 28.44
C ASP A 153 21.38 24.28 27.13
N ASN A 154 21.30 25.03 26.07
CA ASN A 154 21.06 24.54 24.75
C ASN A 154 22.24 23.63 24.36
N ILE A 155 22.08 22.31 24.47
CA ILE A 155 23.09 21.28 24.14
C ILE A 155 23.60 21.47 22.69
N SER A 156 22.84 22.20 21.87
CA SER A 156 23.18 22.52 20.49
C SER A 156 24.09 23.75 20.32
N LYS A 157 24.52 24.44 21.39
CA LYS A 157 25.50 25.50 21.27
C LYS A 157 26.89 24.90 21.07
N ASN A 158 27.16 24.65 19.81
CA ASN A 158 28.45 24.82 19.13
C ASN A 158 29.71 24.79 20.03
N LYS A 159 30.23 23.62 20.31
CA LYS A 159 31.67 23.48 20.32
C LYS A 159 32.15 23.88 18.92
N LYS A 160 32.81 24.99 18.79
CA LYS A 160 33.62 25.34 17.61
C LYS A 160 34.64 24.20 17.43
N THR A 161 34.25 23.16 16.71
CA THR A 161 35.18 22.15 16.27
C THR A 161 36.12 22.80 15.29
N LYS A 162 37.40 22.89 15.65
CA LYS A 162 38.49 23.20 14.73
C LYS A 162 38.23 22.41 13.45
N LYS A 163 38.16 23.11 12.32
CA LYS A 163 38.02 22.49 11.00
C LYS A 163 39.25 21.64 10.73
N THR A 164 39.21 20.38 11.12
CA THR A 164 40.10 19.38 10.55
C THR A 164 39.70 19.18 9.10
N PRO A 165 40.65 19.11 8.16
CA PRO A 165 40.30 18.87 6.75
C PRO A 165 39.48 17.58 6.65
N LYS A 166 38.29 17.65 6.06
CA LYS A 166 37.44 16.50 5.78
C LYS A 166 38.14 15.65 4.73
N ILE A 167 38.90 14.68 5.18
CA ILE A 167 39.29 13.55 4.33
C ILE A 167 37.98 12.75 4.15
N ASN A 168 37.42 12.77 2.98
CA ASN A 168 36.25 11.94 2.64
C ASN A 168 36.72 10.47 2.67
N LYS A 169 36.64 9.85 3.84
CA LYS A 169 36.82 8.42 3.99
C LYS A 169 35.47 7.75 3.78
N PHE A 170 35.39 6.94 2.77
CA PHE A 170 34.26 6.05 2.56
C PHE A 170 34.61 4.72 3.22
N SER A 171 33.69 4.17 4.00
CA SER A 171 33.79 2.83 4.55
C SER A 171 32.69 1.97 3.97
N ILE A 172 33.03 0.78 3.52
CA ILE A 172 32.07 -0.22 3.06
C ILE A 172 31.91 -1.23 4.18
N LEU A 173 30.73 -1.33 4.76
CA LEU A 173 30.37 -2.36 5.72
C LEU A 173 30.03 -3.63 4.94
N ILE A 174 30.85 -4.68 5.04
CA ILE A 174 30.63 -5.93 4.31
C ILE A 174 29.80 -6.91 5.15
N ALA A 175 30.04 -6.96 6.45
CA ALA A 175 29.28 -7.80 7.36
C ALA A 175 29.39 -7.28 8.81
N GLU A 176 28.37 -7.58 9.61
CA GLU A 176 28.33 -7.29 11.03
C GLU A 176 28.18 -8.61 11.81
N PHE A 177 29.04 -8.84 12.79
CA PHE A 177 29.08 -10.09 13.57
C PHE A 177 28.83 -9.80 15.04
N TYR A 178 28.10 -10.72 15.68
CA TYR A 178 27.75 -10.62 17.09
C TYR A 178 28.94 -10.92 18.01
N SER A 179 29.98 -11.64 17.54
CA SER A 179 31.17 -11.94 18.30
C SER A 179 32.43 -11.70 17.48
N LYS A 180 33.52 -11.37 18.21
CA LYS A 180 34.84 -11.12 17.63
C LYS A 180 35.43 -12.37 16.96
N ASP A 181 35.11 -13.54 17.48
CA ASP A 181 35.59 -14.82 16.97
C ASP A 181 34.95 -15.15 15.63
N SER A 182 33.65 -14.87 15.48
CA SER A 182 32.94 -15.04 14.21
C SER A 182 33.47 -14.11 13.11
N ALA A 183 33.91 -12.91 13.45
CA ALA A 183 34.54 -11.99 12.51
C ALA A 183 35.93 -12.47 12.04
N GLY A 184 36.65 -13.22 12.89
CA GLY A 184 37.95 -13.78 12.58
C GLY A 184 37.94 -14.89 11.52
N LEU A 185 36.80 -15.55 11.33
CA LEU A 185 36.61 -16.63 10.34
C LEU A 185 36.43 -16.12 8.90
N LEU A 186 36.29 -14.83 8.71
CA LEU A 186 36.07 -14.21 7.40
C LEU A 186 37.35 -13.63 6.78
N LYS A 187 38.52 -13.91 7.36
CA LYS A 187 39.82 -13.45 6.84
C LYS A 187 40.33 -14.32 5.71
#